data_57dccea6bf096f678742e054e505b0d9
#
_entry.id   57dccea6bf096f678742e054e505b0d9
#
_cell.length_a   1.000
_cell.length_b   1.000
_cell.length_c   1.000
_cell.angle_alpha   90.00
_cell.angle_beta   90.00
_cell.angle_gamma   90.00
#
_symmetry.space_group_name_H-M   'P 1'
#
loop_
_entity.id
_entity.type
_entity.pdbx_description
1 polymer ?
#
loop_
_entity_poly.entity_id
_entity_poly.type
_entity_poly.pdbx_seq_one_letter_code
_entity_poly.pdbx_strand_id
1 'polypeptide(L)'
;MNRSASVIGWGKSGQGAAGALLARDWSVRAYASQATDSLSFDDVTGVPVHVEEDANALSAAVIDARPDLVVVSPGIPAHHPIFSACEQAGIDLWGEVELAWRLQEEGPHAGRPWLTVTGTNGKTTTVGMLGQILRASGVKAEEVGNIGTPITRAIDSDAEVFAVELSSFQLHTARTVRPLASVCLNVDADHLDWHGSVEAYAADKARVYENTVRACVYPAADRRVEAMVENADVVEGARAIGLTFGAPSVSQFGIVEGLLVDRAFVDDRARHALALAHVSDLSEAFGPHP
;
A
#
# COMPACT_ATOMS: atom_id res chain seq x y z
N MET A 1 -8.70 -5.54 30.11
CA MET A 1 -8.14 -4.17 30.04
C MET A 1 -8.37 -3.68 28.63
N ASN A 2 -8.84 -2.44 28.43
CA ASN A 2 -8.93 -1.89 27.08
C ASN A 2 -7.52 -1.73 26.52
N ARG A 3 -7.28 -2.19 25.30
CA ARG A 3 -6.01 -1.97 24.60
C ARG A 3 -5.79 -0.48 24.39
N SER A 4 -4.54 -0.03 24.38
CA SER A 4 -4.15 1.37 24.21
C SER A 4 -3.22 1.55 23.02
N ALA A 5 -3.42 2.62 22.27
CA ALA A 5 -2.56 2.94 21.14
C ALA A 5 -2.09 4.41 21.18
N SER A 6 -0.85 4.62 20.77
CA SER A 6 -0.27 5.93 20.50
C SER A 6 -0.15 6.13 18.98
N VAL A 7 -0.79 7.16 18.44
CA VAL A 7 -0.75 7.50 17.01
C VAL A 7 0.18 8.69 16.82
N ILE A 8 1.23 8.56 16.01
CA ILE A 8 2.21 9.60 15.73
C ILE A 8 1.99 10.17 14.34
N GLY A 9 1.79 11.49 14.27
CA GLY A 9 1.41 12.23 13.07
C GLY A 9 -0.10 12.31 12.92
N TRP A 10 -0.66 13.54 13.10
CA TRP A 10 -2.11 13.79 13.15
C TRP A 10 -2.68 14.27 11.81
N GLY A 11 -2.14 13.76 10.68
CA GLY A 11 -2.68 13.93 9.34
C GLY A 11 -3.81 12.93 9.03
N LYS A 12 -4.25 12.87 7.76
CA LYS A 12 -5.34 11.98 7.31
C LYS A 12 -5.14 10.53 7.71
N SER A 13 -3.94 9.97 7.50
CA SER A 13 -3.64 8.58 7.84
C SER A 13 -3.67 8.33 9.35
N GLY A 14 -3.12 9.25 10.16
CA GLY A 14 -3.15 9.12 11.61
C GLY A 14 -4.56 9.22 12.18
N GLN A 15 -5.36 10.15 11.69
CA GLN A 15 -6.77 10.26 12.08
C GLN A 15 -7.59 9.05 11.62
N GLY A 16 -7.33 8.53 10.41
CA GLY A 16 -7.95 7.30 9.93
C GLY A 16 -7.62 6.10 10.83
N ALA A 17 -6.34 5.95 11.20
CA ALA A 17 -5.90 4.92 12.14
C ALA A 17 -6.56 5.06 13.51
N ALA A 18 -6.62 6.28 14.05
CA ALA A 18 -7.28 6.56 15.32
C ALA A 18 -8.77 6.19 15.30
N GLY A 19 -9.50 6.58 14.25
CA GLY A 19 -10.91 6.25 14.08
C GLY A 19 -11.17 4.74 14.03
N ALA A 20 -10.35 4.01 13.25
CA ALA A 20 -10.46 2.55 13.15
C ALA A 20 -10.18 1.83 14.49
N LEU A 21 -9.25 2.36 15.29
CA LEU A 21 -8.93 1.84 16.62
C LEU A 21 -10.05 2.16 17.63
N LEU A 22 -10.56 3.39 17.64
CA LEU A 22 -11.66 3.81 18.50
C LEU A 22 -12.92 2.98 18.24
N ALA A 23 -13.25 2.71 16.97
CA ALA A 23 -14.37 1.86 16.59
C ALA A 23 -14.25 0.41 17.10
N ARG A 24 -13.06 0.02 17.59
CA ARG A 24 -12.73 -1.30 18.16
C ARG A 24 -12.41 -1.23 19.66
N ASP A 25 -12.94 -0.22 20.35
CA ASP A 25 -12.80 0.00 21.78
C ASP A 25 -11.35 0.16 22.29
N TRP A 26 -10.42 0.62 21.43
CA TRP A 26 -9.08 1.00 21.87
C TRP A 26 -9.09 2.39 22.49
N SER A 27 -8.27 2.59 23.52
CA SER A 27 -7.95 3.93 24.01
C SER A 27 -6.85 4.52 23.14
N VAL A 28 -7.08 5.70 22.55
CA VAL A 28 -6.14 6.32 21.60
C VAL A 28 -5.63 7.65 22.14
N ARG A 29 -4.31 7.86 22.04
CA ARG A 29 -3.65 9.17 22.19
C ARG A 29 -2.93 9.51 20.91
N ALA A 30 -2.97 10.78 20.51
CA ALA A 30 -2.26 11.27 19.36
C ALA A 30 -1.04 12.10 19.76
N TYR A 31 -0.01 12.05 18.92
CA TYR A 31 1.23 12.81 19.08
C TYR A 31 1.56 13.51 17.76
N ALA A 32 1.94 14.76 17.82
CA ALA A 32 2.28 15.55 16.64
C ALA A 32 3.46 16.47 16.93
N SER A 33 4.30 16.74 15.94
CA SER A 33 5.42 17.69 16.04
C SER A 33 4.95 19.15 15.96
N GLN A 34 3.75 19.38 15.44
CA GLN A 34 3.18 20.73 15.30
C GLN A 34 1.69 20.67 15.61
N ALA A 35 1.14 21.78 16.13
CA ALA A 35 -0.30 21.94 16.20
C ALA A 35 -0.87 21.97 14.77
N THR A 36 -1.69 21.03 14.44
CA THR A 36 -2.35 20.97 13.13
C THR A 36 -3.77 21.48 13.25
N ASP A 37 -4.07 22.57 12.55
CA ASP A 37 -5.46 23.04 12.30
C ASP A 37 -6.17 22.14 11.27
N SER A 38 -5.72 20.90 11.12
CA SER A 38 -6.13 20.02 10.03
C SER A 38 -7.55 19.49 10.25
N LEU A 39 -8.24 19.35 9.12
CA LEU A 39 -9.50 18.65 8.95
C LEU A 39 -9.60 17.45 9.91
N SER A 40 -10.37 17.59 10.97
CA SER A 40 -10.67 16.46 11.85
C SER A 40 -11.83 15.68 11.25
N PHE A 41 -11.70 14.36 11.24
CA PHE A 41 -12.86 13.52 11.03
C PHE A 41 -13.73 13.54 12.31
N ASP A 42 -15.05 13.56 12.16
CA ASP A 42 -15.98 13.70 13.29
C ASP A 42 -15.83 12.58 14.33
N ASP A 43 -15.46 11.37 13.88
CA ASP A 43 -15.28 10.18 14.71
C ASP A 43 -13.99 10.18 15.58
N VAL A 44 -13.09 11.13 15.36
CA VAL A 44 -11.88 11.32 16.19
C VAL A 44 -11.89 12.59 17.03
N THR A 45 -13.03 13.26 17.06
CA THR A 45 -13.24 14.43 17.92
C THR A 45 -13.06 14.05 19.39
N GLY A 46 -12.23 14.81 20.11
CA GLY A 46 -11.93 14.56 21.53
C GLY A 46 -10.77 13.62 21.79
N VAL A 47 -10.06 13.10 20.76
CA VAL A 47 -8.78 12.42 20.96
C VAL A 47 -7.76 13.43 21.48
N PRO A 48 -7.12 13.18 22.65
CA PRO A 48 -6.10 14.09 23.16
C PRO A 48 -4.86 14.04 22.27
N VAL A 49 -4.45 15.22 21.78
CA VAL A 49 -3.25 15.39 20.96
C VAL A 49 -2.16 16.04 21.78
N HIS A 50 -1.05 15.33 21.97
CA HIS A 50 0.16 15.86 22.58
C HIS A 50 1.04 16.46 21.50
N VAL A 51 1.39 17.75 21.64
CA VAL A 51 2.28 18.44 20.69
C VAL A 51 3.67 18.56 21.29
N GLU A 52 4.66 18.03 20.61
CA GLU A 52 6.08 18.07 21.01
C GLU A 52 6.95 18.13 19.75
N GLU A 53 7.72 19.21 19.61
CA GLU A 53 8.55 19.45 18.44
C GLU A 53 9.85 18.64 18.45
N ASP A 54 10.42 18.38 19.65
CA ASP A 54 11.61 17.55 19.75
C ASP A 54 11.28 16.07 19.58
N ALA A 55 11.88 15.46 18.56
CA ALA A 55 11.60 14.07 18.21
C ALA A 55 12.00 13.05 19.31
N ASN A 56 13.02 13.33 20.13
CA ASN A 56 13.43 12.48 21.22
C ASN A 56 12.47 12.62 22.41
N ALA A 57 12.08 13.87 22.73
CA ALA A 57 11.09 14.13 23.78
C ALA A 57 9.72 13.53 23.42
N LEU A 58 9.28 13.66 22.16
CA LEU A 58 8.06 13.00 21.66
C LEU A 58 8.15 11.49 21.81
N SER A 59 9.26 10.89 21.39
CA SER A 59 9.45 9.43 21.50
C SER A 59 9.45 8.96 22.94
N ALA A 60 10.11 9.71 23.86
CA ALA A 60 10.10 9.42 25.28
C ALA A 60 8.67 9.49 25.87
N ALA A 61 7.89 10.53 25.52
CA ALA A 61 6.51 10.67 25.99
C ALA A 61 5.60 9.52 25.49
N VAL A 62 5.82 9.03 24.26
CA VAL A 62 5.11 7.87 23.72
C VAL A 62 5.44 6.60 24.52
N ILE A 63 6.73 6.35 24.77
CA ILE A 63 7.17 5.16 25.50
C ILE A 63 6.72 5.20 26.97
N ASP A 64 6.80 6.36 27.62
CA ASP A 64 6.33 6.55 29.00
C ASP A 64 4.82 6.29 29.17
N ALA A 65 4.03 6.54 28.12
CA ALA A 65 2.61 6.22 28.10
C ALA A 65 2.32 4.71 28.07
N ARG A 66 3.31 3.87 27.81
CA ARG A 66 3.24 2.40 27.73
C ARG A 66 2.07 1.89 26.89
N PRO A 67 1.95 2.30 25.62
CA PRO A 67 0.89 1.81 24.77
C PRO A 67 1.11 0.33 24.40
N ASP A 68 0.03 -0.39 24.11
CA ASP A 68 0.10 -1.74 23.55
C ASP A 68 0.52 -1.72 22.06
N LEU A 69 0.32 -0.58 21.39
CA LEU A 69 0.64 -0.37 19.98
C LEU A 69 1.03 1.08 19.71
N VAL A 70 2.06 1.28 18.90
CA VAL A 70 2.37 2.57 18.29
C VAL A 70 2.02 2.52 16.80
N VAL A 71 1.26 3.51 16.32
CA VAL A 71 0.95 3.66 14.90
C VAL A 71 1.60 4.94 14.38
N VAL A 72 2.41 4.82 13.33
CA VAL A 72 3.10 5.95 12.70
C VAL A 72 2.46 6.32 11.37
N SER A 73 2.27 7.62 11.16
CA SER A 73 1.88 8.16 9.85
C SER A 73 3.03 8.07 8.86
N PRO A 74 2.78 7.93 7.54
CA PRO A 74 3.82 7.83 6.52
C PRO A 74 4.77 9.04 6.45
N GLY A 75 4.33 10.20 6.95
CA GLY A 75 5.17 11.41 7.04
C GLY A 75 6.28 11.35 8.10
N ILE A 76 6.27 10.36 8.99
CA ILE A 76 7.34 10.18 9.99
C ILE A 76 8.52 9.48 9.31
N PRO A 77 9.71 10.15 9.22
CA PRO A 77 10.82 9.60 8.46
C PRO A 77 11.41 8.35 9.11
N ALA A 78 12.00 7.47 8.29
CA ALA A 78 12.56 6.19 8.73
C ALA A 78 13.62 6.32 9.84
N HIS A 79 14.33 7.45 9.89
CA HIS A 79 15.35 7.74 10.91
C HIS A 79 14.79 8.35 12.20
N HIS A 80 13.47 8.50 12.34
CA HIS A 80 12.87 9.09 13.54
C HIS A 80 13.14 8.20 14.78
N PRO A 81 13.50 8.78 15.94
CA PRO A 81 13.89 8.03 17.14
C PRO A 81 12.84 7.02 17.62
N ILE A 82 11.57 7.22 17.30
CA ILE A 82 10.48 6.34 17.74
C ILE A 82 10.67 4.89 17.29
N PHE A 83 11.25 4.64 16.12
CA PHE A 83 11.46 3.28 15.62
C PHE A 83 12.39 2.50 16.56
N SER A 84 13.55 3.05 16.89
CA SER A 84 14.49 2.42 17.82
C SER A 84 13.97 2.39 19.26
N ALA A 85 13.22 3.41 19.68
CA ALA A 85 12.62 3.46 21.00
C ALA A 85 11.57 2.35 21.22
N CYS A 86 10.70 2.11 20.24
CA CYS A 86 9.72 1.02 20.28
C CYS A 86 10.41 -0.34 20.26
N GLU A 87 11.43 -0.54 19.42
CA GLU A 87 12.20 -1.79 19.38
C GLU A 87 12.83 -2.11 20.74
N GLN A 88 13.49 -1.11 21.36
CA GLN A 88 14.12 -1.26 22.68
C GLN A 88 13.11 -1.54 23.81
N ALA A 89 11.91 -0.94 23.69
CA ALA A 89 10.84 -1.13 24.67
C ALA A 89 10.02 -2.42 24.44
N GLY A 90 10.22 -3.10 23.30
CA GLY A 90 9.42 -4.27 22.90
C GLY A 90 7.96 -3.92 22.59
N ILE A 91 7.71 -2.70 22.10
CA ILE A 91 6.38 -2.22 21.71
C ILE A 91 6.22 -2.37 20.20
N ASP A 92 5.11 -2.97 19.77
CA ASP A 92 4.79 -3.08 18.35
C ASP A 92 4.62 -1.70 17.71
N LEU A 93 5.25 -1.49 16.56
CA LEU A 93 5.13 -0.28 15.75
C LEU A 93 4.63 -0.65 14.35
N TRP A 94 3.48 -0.10 13.97
CA TRP A 94 2.86 -0.32 12.67
C TRP A 94 2.64 1.01 11.94
N GLY A 95 2.62 0.95 10.61
CA GLY A 95 2.07 2.01 9.79
C GLY A 95 0.56 1.85 9.60
N GLU A 96 -0.07 2.83 8.99
CA GLU A 96 -1.51 2.81 8.70
C GLU A 96 -1.92 1.61 7.84
N VAL A 97 -1.10 1.24 6.86
CA VAL A 97 -1.33 0.10 5.95
C VAL A 97 -1.30 -1.23 6.69
N GLU A 98 -0.30 -1.44 7.53
CA GLU A 98 -0.17 -2.64 8.35
C GLU A 98 -1.34 -2.75 9.35
N LEU A 99 -1.72 -1.64 9.97
CA LEU A 99 -2.86 -1.58 10.86
C LEU A 99 -4.16 -1.95 10.12
N ALA A 100 -4.40 -1.36 8.96
CA ALA A 100 -5.59 -1.63 8.16
C ALA A 100 -5.69 -3.11 7.78
N TRP A 101 -4.56 -3.71 7.34
CA TRP A 101 -4.50 -5.12 7.01
C TRP A 101 -4.87 -6.00 8.20
N ARG A 102 -4.23 -5.79 9.36
CA ARG A 102 -4.50 -6.59 10.57
C ARG A 102 -5.91 -6.44 11.06
N LEU A 103 -6.46 -5.22 11.09
CA LEU A 103 -7.83 -5.00 11.50
C LEU A 103 -8.85 -5.63 10.53
N GLN A 104 -8.57 -5.64 9.23
CA GLN A 104 -9.39 -6.35 8.25
C GLN A 104 -9.39 -7.87 8.51
N GLU A 105 -8.20 -8.46 8.74
CA GLU A 105 -8.07 -9.91 8.98
C GLU A 105 -8.68 -10.36 10.31
N GLU A 106 -8.77 -9.47 11.29
CA GLU A 106 -9.47 -9.72 12.57
C GLU A 106 -10.99 -9.47 12.46
N GLY A 107 -11.45 -8.84 11.39
CA GLY A 107 -12.82 -8.36 11.21
C GLY A 107 -13.69 -9.23 10.29
N PRO A 108 -14.92 -8.77 10.01
CA PRO A 108 -15.89 -9.50 9.17
C PRO A 108 -15.48 -9.59 7.70
N HIS A 109 -14.51 -8.80 7.27
CA HIS A 109 -13.99 -8.75 5.90
C HIS A 109 -12.63 -9.45 5.76
N ALA A 110 -12.30 -10.38 6.67
CA ALA A 110 -11.09 -11.18 6.58
C ALA A 110 -10.96 -11.86 5.21
N GLY A 111 -9.76 -11.82 4.64
CA GLY A 111 -9.50 -12.39 3.31
C GLY A 111 -9.97 -11.52 2.13
N ARG A 112 -10.49 -10.29 2.35
CA ARG A 112 -10.77 -9.36 1.24
C ARG A 112 -9.48 -9.11 0.46
N PRO A 113 -9.47 -9.36 -0.87
CA PRO A 113 -8.28 -9.21 -1.66
C PRO A 113 -7.87 -7.74 -1.84
N TRP A 114 -6.57 -7.50 -1.74
CA TRP A 114 -5.93 -6.25 -2.11
C TRP A 114 -5.15 -6.45 -3.41
N LEU A 115 -5.32 -5.52 -4.35
CA LEU A 115 -4.51 -5.39 -5.56
C LEU A 115 -3.64 -4.16 -5.39
N THR A 116 -2.35 -4.34 -5.15
CA THR A 116 -1.46 -3.27 -4.71
C THR A 116 -0.63 -2.70 -5.84
N VAL A 117 -0.53 -1.39 -5.90
CA VAL A 117 0.21 -0.65 -6.92
C VAL A 117 1.18 0.31 -6.24
N THR A 118 2.46 0.22 -6.60
CA THR A 118 3.48 1.21 -6.27
C THR A 118 4.26 1.62 -7.51
N GLY A 119 5.14 2.58 -7.36
CA GLY A 119 6.00 3.14 -8.40
C GLY A 119 6.40 4.57 -8.05
N THR A 120 7.37 5.14 -8.72
CA THR A 120 7.64 6.57 -8.62
C THR A 120 6.51 7.34 -9.29
N ASN A 121 6.14 6.96 -10.51
CA ASN A 121 5.10 7.59 -11.31
C ASN A 121 4.02 6.60 -11.74
N GLY A 122 2.83 7.10 -12.11
CA GLY A 122 1.75 6.34 -12.72
C GLY A 122 0.81 5.59 -11.76
N LYS A 123 1.08 5.59 -10.45
CA LYS A 123 0.28 4.87 -9.44
C LYS A 123 -1.21 5.19 -9.49
N THR A 124 -1.56 6.46 -9.38
CA THR A 124 -2.95 6.94 -9.33
C THR A 124 -3.72 6.59 -10.59
N THR A 125 -3.10 6.79 -11.75
CA THR A 125 -3.71 6.43 -13.03
C THR A 125 -3.97 4.92 -13.11
N THR A 126 -2.99 4.11 -12.70
CA THR A 126 -3.12 2.64 -12.73
C THR A 126 -4.19 2.15 -11.76
N VAL A 127 -4.24 2.69 -10.55
CA VAL A 127 -5.28 2.33 -9.55
C VAL A 127 -6.67 2.75 -10.05
N GLY A 128 -6.80 3.95 -10.63
CA GLY A 128 -8.06 4.41 -11.22
C GLY A 128 -8.54 3.53 -12.37
N MET A 129 -7.64 3.14 -13.29
CA MET A 129 -7.96 2.20 -14.38
C MET A 129 -8.36 0.83 -13.81
N LEU A 130 -7.62 0.30 -12.84
CA LEU A 130 -7.92 -0.97 -12.20
C LEU A 130 -9.30 -0.96 -11.54
N GLY A 131 -9.63 0.09 -10.79
CA GLY A 131 -10.93 0.27 -10.16
C GLY A 131 -12.07 0.31 -11.19
N GLN A 132 -11.88 1.00 -12.32
CA GLN A 132 -12.85 1.04 -13.42
C GLN A 132 -13.06 -0.34 -14.05
N ILE A 133 -12.00 -1.08 -14.35
CA ILE A 133 -12.06 -2.43 -14.92
C ILE A 133 -12.82 -3.38 -13.98
N LEU A 134 -12.51 -3.35 -12.70
CA LEU A 134 -13.17 -4.19 -11.70
C LEU A 134 -14.67 -3.89 -11.61
N ARG A 135 -15.04 -2.61 -11.54
CA ARG A 135 -16.46 -2.21 -11.49
C ARG A 135 -17.20 -2.54 -12.79
N ALA A 136 -16.57 -2.38 -13.95
CA ALA A 136 -17.13 -2.78 -15.24
C ALA A 136 -17.35 -4.31 -15.32
N SER A 137 -16.56 -5.09 -14.58
CA SER A 137 -16.71 -6.54 -14.44
C SER A 137 -17.73 -6.95 -13.38
N GLY A 138 -18.45 -5.99 -12.78
CA GLY A 138 -19.48 -6.26 -11.76
C GLY A 138 -18.95 -6.44 -10.34
N VAL A 139 -17.66 -6.20 -10.09
CA VAL A 139 -17.04 -6.32 -8.77
C VAL A 139 -17.15 -4.99 -8.02
N LYS A 140 -17.58 -5.02 -6.77
CA LYS A 140 -17.56 -3.83 -5.90
C LYS A 140 -16.13 -3.50 -5.48
N ALA A 141 -15.44 -2.70 -6.31
CA ALA A 141 -14.08 -2.28 -6.06
C ALA A 141 -14.02 -0.86 -5.48
N GLU A 142 -13.17 -0.66 -4.50
CA GLU A 142 -12.85 0.64 -3.91
C GLU A 142 -11.36 0.96 -4.09
N GLU A 143 -11.08 2.21 -4.46
CA GLU A 143 -9.74 2.74 -4.63
C GLU A 143 -9.31 3.42 -3.32
N VAL A 144 -8.23 2.94 -2.71
CA VAL A 144 -7.81 3.36 -1.37
C VAL A 144 -6.30 3.53 -1.26
N GLY A 145 -5.83 4.15 -0.20
CA GLY A 145 -4.41 4.17 0.17
C GLY A 145 -3.78 5.56 0.15
N ASN A 146 -2.69 5.71 -0.59
CA ASN A 146 -1.89 6.94 -0.62
C ASN A 146 -2.68 8.16 -1.12
N ILE A 147 -3.66 7.95 -1.98
CA ILE A 147 -4.59 8.97 -2.48
C ILE A 147 -6.02 8.57 -2.12
N GLY A 148 -6.87 9.58 -1.92
CA GLY A 148 -8.28 9.36 -1.59
C GLY A 148 -8.51 9.04 -0.12
N THR A 149 -9.17 7.92 0.12
CA THR A 149 -9.54 7.46 1.47
C THR A 149 -8.39 6.66 2.09
N PRO A 150 -7.94 6.95 3.32
CA PRO A 150 -7.06 6.08 4.07
C PRO A 150 -7.64 4.66 4.16
N ILE A 151 -6.79 3.64 4.04
CA ILE A 151 -7.27 2.24 4.01
C ILE A 151 -8.02 1.90 5.30
N THR A 152 -7.52 2.39 6.43
CA THR A 152 -8.15 2.21 7.74
C THR A 152 -9.59 2.71 7.81
N ARG A 153 -10.00 3.64 6.96
CA ARG A 153 -11.37 4.14 6.89
C ARG A 153 -12.28 3.33 5.96
N ALA A 154 -11.67 2.57 5.06
CA ALA A 154 -12.39 1.76 4.09
C ALA A 154 -12.57 0.29 4.52
N ILE A 155 -11.83 -0.18 5.53
CA ILE A 155 -11.82 -1.59 5.90
C ILE A 155 -13.19 -2.16 6.27
N ASP A 156 -14.10 -1.33 6.76
CA ASP A 156 -15.46 -1.72 7.15
C ASP A 156 -16.50 -1.46 6.03
N SER A 157 -16.06 -1.02 4.82
CA SER A 157 -16.95 -0.84 3.67
C SER A 157 -17.43 -2.19 3.10
N ASP A 158 -18.45 -2.15 2.23
CA ASP A 158 -18.98 -3.33 1.55
C ASP A 158 -18.24 -3.69 0.24
N ALA A 159 -17.07 -3.09 0.02
CA ALA A 159 -16.22 -3.43 -1.12
C ALA A 159 -15.78 -4.91 -1.08
N GLU A 160 -15.79 -5.54 -2.24
CA GLU A 160 -15.34 -6.94 -2.40
C GLU A 160 -13.83 -7.03 -2.66
N VAL A 161 -13.22 -5.94 -3.16
CA VAL A 161 -11.79 -5.86 -3.45
C VAL A 161 -11.30 -4.43 -3.28
N PHE A 162 -10.07 -4.26 -2.81
CA PHE A 162 -9.39 -2.97 -2.79
C PHE A 162 -8.36 -2.87 -3.92
N ALA A 163 -8.44 -1.77 -4.70
CA ALA A 163 -7.36 -1.30 -5.55
C ALA A 163 -6.53 -0.31 -4.71
N VAL A 164 -5.33 -0.73 -4.31
CA VAL A 164 -4.56 -0.03 -3.26
C VAL A 164 -3.37 0.70 -3.85
N GLU A 165 -3.36 2.03 -3.73
CA GLU A 165 -2.16 2.81 -4.02
C GLU A 165 -1.24 2.84 -2.81
N LEU A 166 0.03 2.45 -2.96
CA LEU A 166 1.02 2.45 -1.89
C LEU A 166 2.24 3.32 -2.25
N SER A 167 2.58 4.25 -1.37
CA SER A 167 3.85 4.96 -1.40
C SER A 167 4.97 4.13 -0.79
N SER A 168 6.24 4.51 -1.06
CA SER A 168 7.40 3.89 -0.39
C SER A 168 7.38 4.10 1.13
N PHE A 169 6.87 5.24 1.58
CA PHE A 169 6.70 5.57 3.00
C PHE A 169 5.75 4.61 3.71
N GLN A 170 4.63 4.28 3.07
CA GLN A 170 3.65 3.32 3.59
C GLN A 170 4.20 1.90 3.59
N LEU A 171 4.92 1.53 2.53
CA LEU A 171 5.54 0.20 2.40
C LEU A 171 6.65 -0.03 3.43
N HIS A 172 7.35 1.04 3.88
CA HIS A 172 8.40 0.95 4.90
C HIS A 172 7.97 0.19 6.17
N THR A 173 6.73 0.36 6.57
CA THR A 173 6.15 -0.23 7.78
C THR A 173 5.18 -1.38 7.51
N ALA A 174 4.94 -1.76 6.26
CA ALA A 174 4.13 -2.93 5.90
C ALA A 174 4.95 -4.22 6.08
N ARG A 175 4.42 -5.19 6.83
CA ARG A 175 5.11 -6.44 7.21
C ARG A 175 4.31 -7.69 6.86
N THR A 176 3.03 -7.69 7.19
CA THR A 176 2.18 -8.88 7.10
C THR A 176 1.12 -8.79 6.02
N VAL A 177 1.10 -7.69 5.29
CA VAL A 177 0.18 -7.49 4.15
C VAL A 177 0.40 -8.61 3.12
N ARG A 178 -0.70 -9.25 2.70
CA ARG A 178 -0.68 -10.37 1.73
C ARG A 178 -1.55 -10.03 0.52
N PRO A 179 -1.06 -9.21 -0.42
CA PRO A 179 -1.86 -8.82 -1.57
C PRO A 179 -2.14 -10.01 -2.49
N LEU A 180 -3.32 -10.01 -3.10
CA LEU A 180 -3.67 -11.01 -4.10
C LEU A 180 -2.76 -10.88 -5.33
N ALA A 181 -2.53 -9.64 -5.78
CA ALA A 181 -1.56 -9.32 -6.81
C ALA A 181 -0.93 -7.95 -6.53
N SER A 182 0.30 -7.77 -7.00
CA SER A 182 1.11 -6.60 -6.75
C SER A 182 1.82 -6.12 -8.00
N VAL A 183 2.01 -4.81 -8.13
CA VAL A 183 2.82 -4.21 -9.19
C VAL A 183 3.69 -3.07 -8.68
N CYS A 184 4.95 -3.05 -9.09
CA CYS A 184 5.80 -1.87 -9.07
C CYS A 184 5.97 -1.38 -10.51
N LEU A 185 5.49 -0.17 -10.81
CA LEU A 185 5.46 0.36 -12.18
C LEU A 185 6.83 0.83 -12.67
N ASN A 186 7.59 1.46 -11.78
CA ASN A 186 8.93 2.01 -12.06
C ASN A 186 9.59 2.47 -10.76
N VAL A 187 10.92 2.63 -10.81
CA VAL A 187 11.71 3.16 -9.70
C VAL A 187 12.76 4.14 -10.23
N ASP A 188 12.46 5.43 -10.07
CA ASP A 188 13.40 6.52 -10.30
C ASP A 188 13.82 7.15 -8.97
N ALA A 189 14.94 7.87 -8.94
CA ALA A 189 15.41 8.52 -7.73
C ALA A 189 14.42 9.60 -7.27
N ASP A 190 13.88 9.45 -6.05
CA ASP A 190 12.94 10.37 -5.44
C ASP A 190 13.01 10.25 -3.90
N HIS A 191 12.54 11.27 -3.18
CA HIS A 191 12.39 11.26 -1.71
C HIS A 191 13.63 10.81 -0.93
N LEU A 192 14.85 11.22 -1.38
CA LEU A 192 16.11 10.82 -0.75
C LEU A 192 16.32 11.43 0.63
N ASP A 193 15.68 12.55 0.92
CA ASP A 193 15.62 13.20 2.23
C ASP A 193 14.94 12.32 3.29
N TRP A 194 13.96 11.53 2.88
CA TRP A 194 13.24 10.62 3.76
C TRP A 194 13.93 9.25 3.88
N HIS A 195 14.35 8.67 2.75
CA HIS A 195 14.91 7.31 2.69
C HIS A 195 16.41 7.24 2.92
N GLY A 196 17.14 8.36 2.75
CA GLY A 196 18.59 8.45 2.86
C GLY A 196 19.36 8.00 1.62
N SER A 197 18.85 7.05 0.82
CA SER A 197 19.49 6.59 -0.42
C SER A 197 18.49 6.06 -1.43
N VAL A 198 18.91 5.95 -2.70
CA VAL A 198 18.10 5.33 -3.78
C VAL A 198 17.87 3.85 -3.51
N GLU A 199 18.85 3.18 -2.94
CA GLU A 199 18.79 1.76 -2.58
C GLU A 199 17.76 1.51 -1.49
N ALA A 200 17.71 2.34 -0.45
CA ALA A 200 16.71 2.27 0.61
C ALA A 200 15.29 2.54 0.07
N TYR A 201 15.15 3.56 -0.79
CA TYR A 201 13.89 3.85 -1.48
C TYR A 201 13.41 2.67 -2.32
N ALA A 202 14.31 2.07 -3.11
CA ALA A 202 14.02 0.90 -3.92
C ALA A 202 13.65 -0.32 -3.06
N ALA A 203 14.37 -0.53 -1.95
CA ALA A 203 14.08 -1.62 -1.02
C ALA A 203 12.70 -1.47 -0.37
N ASP A 204 12.29 -0.26 0.00
CA ASP A 204 10.95 -0.04 0.53
C ASP A 204 9.86 -0.30 -0.53
N LYS A 205 10.09 0.10 -1.80
CA LYS A 205 9.15 -0.23 -2.89
C LYS A 205 9.06 -1.73 -3.17
N ALA A 206 10.16 -2.46 -3.07
CA ALA A 206 10.21 -3.91 -3.31
C ALA A 206 9.27 -4.67 -2.36
N ARG A 207 8.99 -4.12 -1.17
CA ARG A 207 8.05 -4.71 -0.21
C ARG A 207 6.63 -4.87 -0.74
N VAL A 208 6.26 -4.18 -1.82
CA VAL A 208 4.96 -4.37 -2.48
C VAL A 208 4.74 -5.82 -2.91
N TYR A 209 5.83 -6.55 -3.20
CA TYR A 209 5.79 -7.94 -3.64
C TYR A 209 5.80 -8.96 -2.50
N GLU A 210 6.21 -8.55 -1.30
CA GLU A 210 6.26 -9.43 -0.12
C GLU A 210 4.90 -10.09 0.14
N ASN A 211 4.93 -11.37 0.45
CA ASN A 211 3.73 -12.17 0.74
C ASN A 211 2.67 -12.22 -0.38
N THR A 212 2.95 -11.77 -1.60
CA THR A 212 1.99 -11.79 -2.71
C THR A 212 1.48 -13.21 -2.98
N VAL A 213 0.15 -13.33 -3.16
CA VAL A 213 -0.51 -14.65 -3.19
C VAL A 213 -0.58 -15.23 -4.61
N ARG A 214 -0.78 -14.41 -5.65
CA ARG A 214 -1.03 -14.90 -7.02
C ARG A 214 -0.10 -14.37 -8.08
N ALA A 215 0.16 -13.06 -8.11
CA ALA A 215 0.90 -12.47 -9.22
C ALA A 215 1.73 -11.26 -8.79
N CYS A 216 3.03 -11.31 -9.08
CA CYS A 216 3.94 -10.17 -9.04
C CYS A 216 4.08 -9.62 -10.46
N VAL A 217 3.44 -8.51 -10.75
CA VAL A 217 3.43 -7.87 -12.07
C VAL A 217 4.57 -6.87 -12.17
N TYR A 218 5.31 -6.85 -13.27
CA TYR A 218 6.45 -5.95 -13.43
C TYR A 218 6.70 -5.58 -14.89
N PRO A 219 7.27 -4.40 -15.20
CA PRO A 219 7.72 -4.03 -16.53
C PRO A 219 8.96 -4.86 -16.92
N ALA A 220 8.84 -5.74 -17.92
CA ALA A 220 9.90 -6.66 -18.31
C ALA A 220 11.19 -5.96 -18.83
N ALA A 221 11.10 -4.68 -19.18
CA ALA A 221 12.26 -3.89 -19.61
C ALA A 221 13.01 -3.24 -18.43
N ASP A 222 12.43 -3.20 -17.23
CA ASP A 222 13.05 -2.60 -16.05
C ASP A 222 13.76 -3.67 -15.21
N ARG A 223 15.08 -3.75 -15.37
CA ARG A 223 15.93 -4.72 -14.65
C ARG A 223 15.93 -4.54 -13.13
N ARG A 224 15.69 -3.32 -12.64
CA ARG A 224 15.62 -3.07 -11.20
C ARG A 224 14.35 -3.66 -10.63
N VAL A 225 13.22 -3.45 -11.29
CA VAL A 225 11.92 -4.01 -10.84
C VAL A 225 11.90 -5.53 -11.04
N GLU A 226 12.49 -6.05 -12.12
CA GLU A 226 12.65 -7.49 -12.31
C GLU A 226 13.41 -8.14 -11.14
N ALA A 227 14.54 -7.56 -10.73
CA ALA A 227 15.30 -8.03 -9.57
C ALA A 227 14.51 -7.97 -8.25
N MET A 228 13.59 -6.99 -8.07
CA MET A 228 12.71 -6.95 -6.92
C MET A 228 11.77 -8.16 -6.88
N VAL A 229 11.21 -8.55 -8.02
CA VAL A 229 10.33 -9.73 -8.12
C VAL A 229 11.10 -11.03 -7.88
N GLU A 230 12.31 -11.15 -8.43
CA GLU A 230 13.16 -12.34 -8.26
C GLU A 230 13.57 -12.59 -6.81
N ASN A 231 13.73 -11.52 -6.02
CA ASN A 231 14.16 -11.58 -4.62
C ASN A 231 13.00 -11.51 -3.61
N ALA A 232 11.76 -11.36 -4.06
CA ALA A 232 10.61 -11.25 -3.17
C ALA A 232 10.27 -12.57 -2.48
N ASP A 233 9.99 -12.52 -1.18
CA ASP A 233 9.41 -13.65 -0.44
C ASP A 233 7.90 -13.67 -0.66
N VAL A 234 7.43 -14.62 -1.46
CA VAL A 234 6.04 -14.70 -1.91
C VAL A 234 5.38 -16.00 -1.45
N VAL A 235 4.05 -16.04 -1.50
CA VAL A 235 3.32 -17.29 -1.21
C VAL A 235 3.60 -18.32 -2.31
N GLU A 236 3.80 -19.57 -1.92
CA GLU A 236 4.03 -20.66 -2.86
C GLU A 236 2.94 -20.71 -3.94
N GLY A 237 3.36 -20.75 -5.21
CA GLY A 237 2.47 -20.70 -6.36
C GLY A 237 2.18 -19.30 -6.91
N ALA A 238 2.67 -18.24 -6.27
CA ALA A 238 2.68 -16.91 -6.85
C ALA A 238 3.58 -16.88 -8.10
N ARG A 239 3.19 -16.04 -9.07
CA ARG A 239 3.83 -16.03 -10.40
C ARG A 239 4.37 -14.65 -10.73
N ALA A 240 5.57 -14.60 -11.29
CA ALA A 240 6.10 -13.41 -11.93
C ALA A 240 5.42 -13.20 -13.30
N ILE A 241 4.86 -12.02 -13.53
CA ILE A 241 4.12 -11.66 -14.74
C ILE A 241 4.74 -10.41 -15.35
N GLY A 242 5.42 -10.57 -16.45
CA GLY A 242 6.08 -9.46 -17.15
C GLY A 242 5.11 -8.67 -18.04
N LEU A 243 5.30 -7.36 -18.11
CA LEU A 243 4.62 -6.47 -19.06
C LEU A 243 5.63 -5.99 -20.09
N THR A 244 5.29 -6.07 -21.39
CA THR A 244 6.14 -5.59 -22.48
C THR A 244 5.33 -4.83 -23.53
N PHE A 245 5.94 -3.86 -24.19
CA PHE A 245 5.36 -3.20 -25.36
C PHE A 245 5.56 -3.99 -26.68
N GLY A 246 6.31 -5.08 -26.63
CA GLY A 246 6.50 -5.99 -27.75
C GLY A 246 5.68 -7.27 -27.64
N ALA A 247 6.00 -8.25 -28.51
CA ALA A 247 5.38 -9.58 -28.46
C ALA A 247 5.71 -10.29 -27.12
N PRO A 248 4.69 -10.77 -26.39
CA PRO A 248 4.91 -11.37 -25.08
C PRO A 248 5.56 -12.75 -25.16
N SER A 249 6.52 -13.00 -24.30
CA SER A 249 6.99 -14.34 -23.95
C SER A 249 5.99 -15.05 -23.03
N VAL A 250 6.25 -16.33 -22.72
CA VAL A 250 5.45 -17.07 -21.73
C VAL A 250 5.49 -16.34 -20.36
N SER A 251 4.36 -16.24 -19.70
CA SER A 251 4.15 -15.49 -18.46
C SER A 251 4.27 -13.96 -18.63
N GLN A 252 3.97 -13.45 -19.81
CA GLN A 252 3.92 -12.00 -20.08
C GLN A 252 2.61 -11.58 -20.71
N PHE A 253 2.29 -10.30 -20.51
CA PHE A 253 1.37 -9.53 -21.36
C PHE A 253 2.20 -8.65 -22.31
N GLY A 254 1.71 -8.44 -23.51
CA GLY A 254 2.39 -7.60 -24.48
C GLY A 254 1.47 -7.06 -25.56
N ILE A 255 2.06 -6.42 -26.58
CA ILE A 255 1.34 -5.84 -27.70
C ILE A 255 1.82 -6.48 -28.99
N VAL A 256 0.88 -6.98 -29.80
CA VAL A 256 1.11 -7.53 -31.14
C VAL A 256 0.13 -6.91 -32.11
N GLU A 257 0.62 -6.19 -33.11
CA GLU A 257 -0.22 -5.54 -34.14
C GLU A 257 -1.38 -4.68 -33.56
N GLY A 258 -1.10 -3.97 -32.46
CA GLY A 258 -2.09 -3.13 -31.78
C GLY A 258 -3.08 -3.88 -30.88
N LEU A 259 -2.93 -5.19 -30.72
CA LEU A 259 -3.71 -6.00 -29.77
C LEU A 259 -2.95 -6.19 -28.45
N LEU A 260 -3.66 -6.04 -27.34
CA LEU A 260 -3.20 -6.52 -26.04
C LEU A 260 -3.31 -8.04 -26.00
N VAL A 261 -2.19 -8.70 -25.69
CA VAL A 261 -2.08 -10.16 -25.79
C VAL A 261 -1.66 -10.74 -24.43
N ASP A 262 -2.45 -11.70 -23.96
CA ASP A 262 -2.17 -12.51 -22.77
C ASP A 262 -1.43 -13.80 -23.16
N ARG A 263 -0.23 -13.99 -22.60
CA ARG A 263 0.48 -15.28 -22.52
C ARG A 263 0.83 -15.63 -21.07
N ALA A 264 0.11 -15.06 -20.12
CA ALA A 264 0.34 -15.28 -18.70
C ALA A 264 -0.73 -16.20 -18.08
N PHE A 265 -2.00 -15.96 -18.35
CA PHE A 265 -3.11 -16.67 -17.70
C PHE A 265 -3.92 -17.55 -18.67
N VAL A 266 -3.68 -17.43 -19.97
CA VAL A 266 -4.31 -18.31 -20.96
C VAL A 266 -3.93 -19.78 -20.74
N ASP A 267 -4.88 -20.68 -20.96
CA ASP A 267 -4.63 -22.11 -20.93
C ASP A 267 -3.60 -22.53 -21.98
N ASP A 268 -2.70 -23.46 -21.63
CA ASP A 268 -1.57 -23.88 -22.45
C ASP A 268 -0.74 -22.68 -23.00
N ARG A 269 -0.44 -21.73 -22.13
CA ARG A 269 0.29 -20.48 -22.44
C ARG A 269 1.63 -20.70 -23.17
N ALA A 270 2.16 -21.93 -23.13
CA ALA A 270 3.37 -22.29 -23.88
C ALA A 270 3.13 -22.27 -25.39
N ARG A 271 1.92 -22.59 -25.85
CA ARG A 271 1.53 -22.70 -27.25
C ARG A 271 0.47 -21.71 -27.69
N HIS A 272 -0.32 -21.14 -26.74
CA HIS A 272 -1.42 -20.25 -27.02
C HIS A 272 -1.18 -18.84 -26.48
N ALA A 273 -1.83 -17.89 -27.11
CA ALA A 273 -1.94 -16.52 -26.67
C ALA A 273 -3.40 -16.05 -26.90
N LEU A 274 -3.91 -15.20 -26.05
CA LEU A 274 -5.26 -14.67 -26.12
C LEU A 274 -5.20 -13.18 -26.39
N ALA A 275 -5.84 -12.70 -27.46
CA ALA A 275 -6.07 -11.28 -27.68
C ALA A 275 -7.19 -10.79 -26.74
N LEU A 276 -6.91 -9.79 -25.95
CA LEU A 276 -7.84 -9.24 -24.96
C LEU A 276 -8.65 -8.06 -25.50
N ALA A 277 -7.97 -7.09 -26.11
CA ALA A 277 -8.56 -5.86 -26.61
C ALA A 277 -7.63 -5.21 -27.64
N HIS A 278 -8.14 -4.27 -28.43
CA HIS A 278 -7.30 -3.40 -29.25
C HIS A 278 -6.78 -2.22 -28.39
N VAL A 279 -5.54 -1.80 -28.59
CA VAL A 279 -4.97 -0.65 -27.85
C VAL A 279 -5.80 0.63 -28.09
N SER A 280 -6.39 0.79 -29.29
CA SER A 280 -7.29 1.90 -29.58
C SER A 280 -8.54 1.94 -28.68
N ASP A 281 -9.01 0.79 -28.20
CA ASP A 281 -10.20 0.70 -27.36
C ASP A 281 -9.96 1.33 -25.98
N LEU A 282 -8.69 1.37 -25.53
CA LEU A 282 -8.29 2.01 -24.27
C LEU A 282 -8.53 3.53 -24.32
N SER A 283 -8.34 4.16 -25.47
CA SER A 283 -8.58 5.60 -25.64
C SER A 283 -10.05 5.98 -25.48
N GLU A 284 -10.96 5.08 -25.84
CA GLU A 284 -12.40 5.26 -25.63
C GLU A 284 -12.78 5.11 -24.16
N ALA A 285 -12.15 4.15 -23.45
CA ALA A 285 -12.44 3.85 -22.05
C ALA A 285 -11.80 4.83 -21.06
N PHE A 286 -10.58 5.28 -21.34
CA PHE A 286 -9.74 6.03 -20.38
C PHE A 286 -9.35 7.43 -20.85
N GLY A 287 -9.76 7.83 -22.08
CA GLY A 287 -9.41 9.10 -22.69
C GLY A 287 -8.18 9.02 -23.61
N PRO A 288 -7.84 10.11 -24.29
CA PRO A 288 -6.87 10.12 -25.40
C PRO A 288 -5.40 9.89 -24.99
N HIS A 289 -5.11 9.82 -23.71
CA HIS A 289 -3.78 9.59 -23.16
C HIS A 289 -3.86 8.66 -21.94
N PRO A 290 -4.17 7.37 -22.13
CA PRO A 290 -4.18 6.40 -21.07
C PRO A 290 -2.74 6.04 -20.62
#